data_a98673c279f946b19fab0a31afb2c3f1
#
_entry.id   a98673c279f946b19fab0a31afb2c3f1
#
_cell.length_a   1.000
_cell.length_b   1.000
_cell.length_c   1.000
_cell.angle_alpha   90.00
_cell.angle_beta   90.00
_cell.angle_gamma   90.00
#
_symmetry.space_group_name_H-M   'P 1'
#
loop_
_entity.id
_entity.type
_entity.pdbx_description
1 polymer ?
#
loop_
_entity_poly.entity_id
_entity_poly.type
_entity_poly.pdbx_seq_one_letter_code
_entity_poly.pdbx_strand_id
1 'polypeptide(L)'
;TLLASSAASDVYKRQSYIHEICTNLEHNSVIRYCVNESVNLIVSSYANQAAANHIPMQISITATEFSRFQITDLCSLFANALENALHACQQMNPQSQRYISLKVYEKNTQLCIQIKNSYEQPVVFADDIPISRSVNHGIGVQSMISVVEKYHGVYGFFADHGEFRFQASM
;
A
#
# COMPACT_ATOMS: atom_id res chain seq x y z
N THR A 1 -30.74 -11.69 -5.09
CA THR A 1 -29.87 -12.53 -5.99
C THR A 1 -28.82 -11.69 -6.71
N LEU A 2 -29.02 -10.37 -6.92
CA LEU A 2 -28.09 -9.46 -7.62
C LEU A 2 -26.90 -8.97 -6.79
N LEU A 3 -27.02 -8.91 -5.46
CA LEU A 3 -25.94 -8.46 -4.57
C LEU A 3 -24.81 -9.50 -4.37
N ALA A 4 -25.14 -10.78 -4.45
CA ALA A 4 -24.16 -11.88 -4.38
C ALA A 4 -23.27 -11.97 -5.63
N SER A 5 -23.77 -11.54 -6.80
CA SER A 5 -23.02 -11.52 -8.07
C SER A 5 -21.94 -10.43 -8.09
N SER A 6 -22.20 -9.27 -7.48
CA SER A 6 -21.22 -8.16 -7.44
C SER A 6 -20.02 -8.49 -6.55
N ALA A 7 -20.27 -9.01 -5.33
CA ALA A 7 -19.19 -9.38 -4.40
C ALA A 7 -18.31 -10.52 -4.95
N ALA A 8 -18.90 -11.51 -5.61
CA ALA A 8 -18.15 -12.59 -6.25
C ALA A 8 -17.30 -12.08 -7.43
N SER A 9 -17.81 -11.11 -8.21
CA SER A 9 -17.06 -10.46 -9.30
C SER A 9 -15.86 -9.67 -8.78
N ASP A 10 -16.00 -8.98 -7.65
CA ASP A 10 -14.92 -8.18 -7.05
C ASP A 10 -13.84 -9.07 -6.40
N VAL A 11 -14.22 -10.19 -5.79
CA VAL A 11 -13.28 -11.20 -5.28
C VAL A 11 -12.52 -11.85 -6.43
N TYR A 12 -13.20 -12.18 -7.53
CA TYR A 12 -12.59 -12.78 -8.71
C TYR A 12 -11.62 -11.81 -9.40
N LYS A 13 -11.97 -10.52 -9.52
CA LYS A 13 -11.07 -9.49 -10.06
C LYS A 13 -9.83 -9.30 -9.19
N ARG A 14 -9.96 -9.36 -7.86
CA ARG A 14 -8.81 -9.29 -6.94
C ARG A 14 -7.91 -10.51 -7.06
N GLN A 15 -8.47 -11.71 -7.17
CA GLN A 15 -7.69 -12.93 -7.39
C GLN A 15 -6.99 -12.95 -8.75
N SER A 16 -7.66 -12.45 -9.80
CA SER A 16 -7.08 -12.28 -11.13
C SER A 16 -5.93 -11.26 -11.11
N TYR A 17 -6.07 -10.16 -10.39
CA TYR A 17 -5.03 -9.13 -10.25
C TYR A 17 -3.80 -9.67 -9.50
N ILE A 18 -4.01 -10.41 -8.42
CA ILE A 18 -2.91 -11.07 -7.69
C ILE A 18 -2.22 -12.13 -8.58
N HIS A 19 -2.99 -12.88 -9.36
CA HIS A 19 -2.44 -13.89 -10.27
C HIS A 19 -1.66 -13.24 -11.43
N GLU A 20 -2.13 -12.11 -11.96
CA GLU A 20 -1.43 -11.33 -13.00
C GLU A 20 -0.12 -10.71 -12.47
N ILE A 21 -0.11 -10.23 -11.23
CA ILE A 21 1.13 -9.82 -10.55
C ILE A 21 2.09 -11.00 -10.43
N CYS A 22 1.63 -12.18 -10.04
CA CYS A 22 2.47 -13.36 -9.90
C CYS A 22 3.02 -13.87 -11.25
N THR A 23 2.26 -13.82 -12.33
CA THR A 23 2.71 -14.29 -13.66
C THR A 23 3.64 -13.31 -14.36
N ASN A 24 3.52 -12.01 -14.13
CA ASN A 24 4.45 -11.01 -14.67
C ASN A 24 5.82 -11.00 -13.97
N LEU A 25 5.97 -11.72 -12.86
CA LEU A 25 7.21 -11.81 -12.08
C LEU A 25 8.21 -12.85 -12.61
N GLU A 26 7.81 -13.74 -13.50
CA GLU A 26 8.70 -14.76 -14.07
C GLU A 26 9.81 -14.18 -14.98
N HIS A 27 9.71 -12.91 -15.37
CA HIS A 27 10.66 -12.25 -16.27
C HIS A 27 11.54 -11.14 -15.65
N ASN A 28 11.33 -10.78 -14.37
CA ASN A 28 12.17 -9.76 -13.71
C ASN A 28 12.85 -10.36 -12.47
N SER A 29 14.14 -10.13 -12.33
CA SER A 29 14.89 -10.49 -11.11
C SER A 29 14.22 -9.83 -9.90
N VAL A 30 13.56 -10.61 -9.06
CA VAL A 30 12.90 -10.11 -7.85
C VAL A 30 13.98 -9.67 -6.87
N ILE A 31 14.10 -8.38 -6.66
CA ILE A 31 14.97 -7.84 -5.62
C ILE A 31 14.37 -8.25 -4.27
N ARG A 32 15.19 -8.82 -3.40
CA ARG A 32 14.74 -9.23 -2.06
C ARG A 32 14.82 -8.08 -1.09
N TYR A 33 13.68 -7.45 -0.79
CA TYR A 33 13.56 -6.36 0.16
C TYR A 33 13.31 -6.84 1.58
N CYS A 34 12.66 -8.00 1.78
CA CYS A 34 12.35 -8.54 3.10
C CYS A 34 12.31 -10.08 3.10
N VAL A 35 12.21 -10.67 4.30
CA VAL A 35 12.18 -12.13 4.49
C VAL A 35 10.85 -12.77 4.12
N ASN A 36 9.73 -12.04 4.25
CA ASN A 36 8.42 -12.54 3.88
C ASN A 36 8.22 -12.46 2.37
N GLU A 37 8.09 -13.60 1.72
CA GLU A 37 8.03 -13.70 0.25
C GLU A 37 6.83 -12.96 -0.36
N SER A 38 5.65 -13.08 0.22
CA SER A 38 4.44 -12.44 -0.33
C SER A 38 4.50 -10.92 -0.21
N VAL A 39 4.95 -10.41 0.94
CA VAL A 39 5.20 -8.97 1.11
C VAL A 39 6.29 -8.51 0.16
N ASN A 40 7.38 -9.29 0.00
CA ASN A 40 8.45 -8.99 -0.92
C ASN A 40 7.95 -8.89 -2.38
N LEU A 41 7.08 -9.80 -2.81
CA LEU A 41 6.49 -9.78 -4.16
C LEU A 41 5.67 -8.51 -4.40
N ILE A 42 4.82 -8.12 -3.45
CA ILE A 42 4.02 -6.90 -3.56
C ILE A 42 4.91 -5.67 -3.62
N VAL A 43 5.86 -5.55 -2.70
CA VAL A 43 6.77 -4.41 -2.65
C VAL A 43 7.59 -4.31 -3.94
N SER A 44 8.11 -5.44 -4.45
CA SER A 44 8.85 -5.50 -5.72
C SER A 44 7.99 -5.06 -6.91
N SER A 45 6.72 -5.50 -6.95
CA SER A 45 5.78 -5.10 -8.01
C SER A 45 5.59 -3.58 -8.05
N TYR A 46 5.33 -2.96 -6.89
CA TYR A 46 5.16 -1.51 -6.83
C TYR A 46 6.47 -0.74 -7.05
N ALA A 47 7.62 -1.27 -6.63
CA ALA A 47 8.93 -0.70 -6.95
C ALA A 47 9.18 -0.66 -8.46
N ASN A 48 8.85 -1.74 -9.17
CA ASN A 48 8.96 -1.80 -10.63
C ASN A 48 7.99 -0.83 -11.32
N GLN A 49 6.75 -0.71 -10.81
CA GLN A 49 5.78 0.26 -11.34
C GLN A 49 6.23 1.70 -11.09
N ALA A 50 6.77 2.01 -9.92
CA ALA A 50 7.34 3.32 -9.61
C ALA A 50 8.51 3.65 -10.56
N ALA A 51 9.43 2.70 -10.77
CA ALA A 51 10.54 2.86 -11.70
C ALA A 51 10.08 3.08 -13.15
N ALA A 52 9.09 2.34 -13.62
CA ALA A 52 8.50 2.51 -14.95
C ALA A 52 7.84 3.91 -15.13
N ASN A 53 7.39 4.52 -14.05
CA ASN A 53 6.83 5.88 -14.04
C ASN A 53 7.85 6.97 -13.68
N HIS A 54 9.14 6.63 -13.59
CA HIS A 54 10.23 7.52 -13.18
C HIS A 54 9.97 8.18 -11.81
N ILE A 55 9.42 7.42 -10.86
CA ILE A 55 9.16 7.83 -9.48
C ILE A 55 10.20 7.16 -8.59
N PRO A 56 11.14 7.89 -7.97
CA PRO A 56 12.08 7.31 -7.02
C PRO A 56 11.33 6.66 -5.84
N MET A 57 11.65 5.40 -5.54
CA MET A 57 11.08 4.68 -4.41
C MET A 57 12.19 4.17 -3.49
N GLN A 58 12.19 4.69 -2.25
CA GLN A 58 13.10 4.24 -1.21
C GLN A 58 12.44 3.18 -0.34
N ILE A 59 13.08 2.02 -0.20
CA ILE A 59 12.53 0.88 0.55
C ILE A 59 13.52 0.48 1.64
N SER A 60 13.03 0.41 2.88
CA SER A 60 13.76 -0.04 4.05
C SER A 60 12.86 -0.97 4.88
N ILE A 61 13.07 -2.28 4.76
CA ILE A 61 12.33 -3.29 5.53
C ILE A 61 13.32 -4.05 6.39
N THR A 62 13.29 -3.77 7.70
CA THR A 62 14.15 -4.43 8.69
C THR A 62 13.37 -5.39 9.59
N ALA A 63 12.03 -5.39 9.49
CA ALA A 63 11.20 -6.35 10.19
C ALA A 63 11.44 -7.77 9.65
N THR A 64 11.49 -8.74 10.55
CA THR A 64 11.70 -10.16 10.25
C THR A 64 10.54 -11.03 10.69
N GLU A 65 9.75 -10.57 11.65
CA GLU A 65 8.68 -11.36 12.24
C GLU A 65 7.30 -10.95 11.69
N PHE A 66 6.77 -11.81 10.83
CA PHE A 66 5.47 -11.64 10.20
C PHE A 66 4.48 -12.77 10.51
N SER A 67 4.91 -13.80 11.26
CA SER A 67 4.16 -15.06 11.45
C SER A 67 2.83 -14.88 12.17
N ARG A 68 2.70 -13.85 13.01
CA ARG A 68 1.47 -13.54 13.74
C ARG A 68 0.37 -12.91 12.90
N PHE A 69 0.69 -12.51 11.66
CA PHE A 69 -0.25 -11.87 10.75
C PHE A 69 -0.72 -12.85 9.67
N GLN A 70 -1.99 -12.79 9.31
CA GLN A 70 -2.45 -13.47 8.11
C GLN A 70 -1.84 -12.82 6.88
N ILE A 71 -1.31 -13.63 5.98
CA ILE A 71 -0.60 -13.12 4.81
C ILE A 71 -1.51 -12.29 3.89
N THR A 72 -2.78 -12.68 3.77
CA THR A 72 -3.78 -11.95 3.00
C THR A 72 -4.01 -10.53 3.53
N ASP A 73 -3.95 -10.35 4.85
CA ASP A 73 -4.13 -9.04 5.48
C ASP A 73 -2.90 -8.15 5.21
N LEU A 74 -1.69 -8.69 5.38
CA LEU A 74 -0.46 -7.97 5.04
C LEU A 74 -0.44 -7.59 3.56
N CYS A 75 -0.78 -8.51 2.67
CA CYS A 75 -0.86 -8.24 1.25
C CYS A 75 -1.86 -7.13 0.93
N SER A 76 -3.04 -7.17 1.54
CA SER A 76 -4.06 -6.13 1.36
C SER A 76 -3.58 -4.77 1.87
N LEU A 77 -2.97 -4.73 3.05
CA LEU A 77 -2.46 -3.50 3.65
C LEU A 77 -1.37 -2.85 2.80
N PHE A 78 -0.35 -3.63 2.42
CA PHE A 78 0.76 -3.11 1.61
C PHE A 78 0.30 -2.71 0.20
N ALA A 79 -0.53 -3.53 -0.45
CA ALA A 79 -1.03 -3.22 -1.78
C ALA A 79 -1.84 -1.93 -1.80
N ASN A 80 -2.83 -1.78 -0.90
CA ASN A 80 -3.66 -0.56 -0.85
C ASN A 80 -2.83 0.69 -0.52
N ALA A 81 -1.89 0.59 0.41
CA ALA A 81 -1.08 1.73 0.80
C ALA A 81 -0.10 2.16 -0.30
N LEU A 82 0.55 1.20 -0.98
CA LEU A 82 1.48 1.48 -2.07
C LEU A 82 0.76 1.93 -3.34
N GLU A 83 -0.42 1.38 -3.63
CA GLU A 83 -1.27 1.83 -4.74
C GLU A 83 -1.67 3.29 -4.56
N ASN A 84 -2.12 3.67 -3.37
CA ASN A 84 -2.47 5.05 -3.07
C ASN A 84 -1.27 5.99 -3.24
N ALA A 85 -0.08 5.60 -2.77
CA ALA A 85 1.14 6.37 -2.89
C ALA A 85 1.56 6.54 -4.37
N LEU A 86 1.53 5.45 -5.13
CA LEU A 86 1.88 5.47 -6.56
C LEU A 86 0.91 6.35 -7.35
N HIS A 87 -0.40 6.17 -7.13
CA HIS A 87 -1.44 6.93 -7.79
C HIS A 87 -1.33 8.44 -7.50
N ALA A 88 -1.08 8.82 -6.24
CA ALA A 88 -0.87 10.22 -5.88
C ALA A 88 0.32 10.84 -6.63
N CYS A 89 1.45 10.13 -6.71
CA CYS A 89 2.62 10.57 -7.46
C CYS A 89 2.38 10.63 -8.98
N GLN A 90 1.59 9.70 -9.53
CA GLN A 90 1.26 9.71 -10.96
C GLN A 90 0.38 10.89 -11.37
N GLN A 91 -0.43 11.42 -10.44
CA GLN A 91 -1.27 12.59 -10.66
C GLN A 91 -0.52 13.92 -10.58
N MET A 92 0.72 13.91 -10.11
CA MET A 92 1.57 15.10 -10.05
C MET A 92 2.13 15.45 -11.43
N ASN A 93 2.50 16.73 -11.60
CA ASN A 93 3.25 17.13 -12.79
C ASN A 93 4.53 16.29 -12.91
N PRO A 94 4.83 15.69 -14.08
CA PRO A 94 6.05 14.91 -14.29
C PRO A 94 7.37 15.66 -13.98
N GLN A 95 7.36 16.98 -14.01
CA GLN A 95 8.52 17.81 -13.69
C GLN A 95 8.64 18.12 -12.19
N SER A 96 7.61 17.81 -11.40
CA SER A 96 7.64 17.97 -9.94
C SER A 96 8.50 16.90 -9.30
N GLN A 97 9.02 17.21 -8.12
CA GLN A 97 9.78 16.24 -7.33
C GLN A 97 8.84 15.18 -6.74
N ARG A 98 8.79 14.02 -7.39
CA ARG A 98 7.98 12.88 -6.98
C ARG A 98 8.84 11.87 -6.22
N TYR A 99 8.30 11.27 -5.17
CA TYR A 99 8.96 10.20 -4.46
C TYR A 99 7.97 9.34 -3.68
N ILE A 100 8.36 8.10 -3.39
CA ILE A 100 7.70 7.19 -2.45
C ILE A 100 8.76 6.68 -1.47
N SER A 101 8.41 6.55 -0.19
CA SER A 101 9.26 5.95 0.83
C SER A 101 8.46 4.92 1.63
N LEU A 102 8.97 3.70 1.70
CA LEU A 102 8.45 2.61 2.52
C LEU A 102 9.45 2.27 3.60
N LYS A 103 9.02 2.33 4.86
CA LYS A 103 9.80 1.87 6.01
C LYS A 103 8.98 0.89 6.83
N VAL A 104 9.54 -0.30 7.08
CA VAL A 104 8.92 -1.36 7.90
C VAL A 104 9.96 -1.86 8.90
N TYR A 105 9.62 -1.81 10.18
CA TYR A 105 10.54 -2.19 11.26
C TYR A 105 9.76 -2.71 12.46
N GLU A 106 10.45 -3.37 13.35
CA GLU A 106 9.90 -3.82 14.63
C GLU A 106 10.31 -2.88 15.75
N LYS A 107 9.38 -2.58 16.63
CA LYS A 107 9.62 -1.83 17.87
C LYS A 107 8.73 -2.40 18.98
N ASN A 108 9.34 -2.82 20.10
CA ASN A 108 8.61 -3.36 21.25
C ASN A 108 7.60 -4.46 20.85
N THR A 109 8.03 -5.41 20.01
CA THR A 109 7.20 -6.50 19.47
C THR A 109 6.09 -6.08 18.51
N GLN A 110 5.97 -4.80 18.18
CA GLN A 110 5.01 -4.30 17.21
C GLN A 110 5.65 -4.14 15.84
N LEU A 111 4.92 -4.51 14.80
CA LEU A 111 5.26 -4.21 13.41
C LEU A 111 4.87 -2.75 13.13
N CYS A 112 5.85 -1.93 12.84
CA CYS A 112 5.67 -0.53 12.48
C CYS A 112 5.84 -0.36 10.98
N ILE A 113 4.84 0.25 10.35
CA ILE A 113 4.80 0.52 8.90
C ILE A 113 4.67 2.02 8.71
N GLN A 114 5.50 2.59 7.85
CA GLN A 114 5.39 3.97 7.41
C GLN A 114 5.52 4.01 5.89
N ILE A 115 4.54 4.61 5.23
CA ILE A 115 4.58 4.89 3.80
C ILE A 115 4.38 6.39 3.62
N LYS A 116 5.29 6.99 2.87
CA LYS A 116 5.27 8.41 2.52
C LYS A 116 5.30 8.56 1.01
N ASN A 117 4.63 9.57 0.53
CA ASN A 117 4.69 9.97 -0.87
C ASN A 117 4.49 11.47 -1.03
N SER A 118 5.03 12.00 -2.11
CA SER A 118 4.70 13.35 -2.56
C SER A 118 3.30 13.40 -3.17
N TYR A 119 2.64 14.55 -3.07
CA TYR A 119 1.34 14.83 -3.69
C TYR A 119 1.21 16.32 -4.04
N GLU A 120 0.32 16.65 -4.99
CA GLU A 120 -0.01 18.03 -5.37
C GLU A 120 -1.50 18.34 -5.16
N GLN A 121 -2.38 17.35 -5.35
CA GLN A 121 -3.82 17.56 -5.22
C GLN A 121 -4.23 17.65 -3.75
N PRO A 122 -5.06 18.63 -3.36
CA PRO A 122 -5.50 18.76 -1.97
C PRO A 122 -6.13 17.47 -1.44
N VAL A 123 -5.63 17.00 -0.30
CA VAL A 123 -6.19 15.86 0.44
C VAL A 123 -7.28 16.37 1.38
N VAL A 124 -8.46 15.78 1.28
CA VAL A 124 -9.59 16.11 2.17
C VAL A 124 -9.70 15.02 3.23
N PHE A 125 -9.89 15.42 4.46
CA PHE A 125 -10.08 14.52 5.60
C PHE A 125 -11.49 14.64 6.17
N ALA A 126 -12.06 13.53 6.65
CA ALA A 126 -13.19 13.47 7.55
C ALA A 126 -12.81 12.58 8.72
N ASP A 127 -12.94 13.07 9.95
CA ASP A 127 -12.57 12.34 11.17
C ASP A 127 -11.14 11.75 11.08
N ASP A 128 -10.19 12.56 10.65
CA ASP A 128 -8.76 12.20 10.45
C ASP A 128 -8.51 11.09 9.40
N ILE A 129 -9.54 10.70 8.64
CA ILE A 129 -9.45 9.71 7.55
C ILE A 129 -9.49 10.44 6.21
N PRO A 130 -8.54 10.15 5.29
CA PRO A 130 -8.56 10.76 3.95
C PRO A 130 -9.75 10.25 3.14
N ILE A 131 -10.50 11.18 2.53
CA ILE A 131 -11.64 10.88 1.68
C ILE A 131 -11.21 11.00 0.22
N SER A 132 -11.52 9.98 -0.57
CA SER A 132 -11.35 10.06 -2.02
C SER A 132 -12.49 10.85 -2.67
N ARG A 133 -12.15 11.71 -3.61
CA ARG A 133 -13.13 12.40 -4.46
C ARG A 133 -13.73 11.50 -5.55
N SER A 134 -13.17 10.33 -5.80
CA SER A 134 -13.68 9.37 -6.77
C SER A 134 -14.42 8.22 -6.09
N VAL A 135 -15.55 7.84 -6.66
CA VAL A 135 -16.51 6.84 -6.11
C VAL A 135 -15.88 5.46 -5.82
N ASN A 136 -14.72 5.15 -6.40
CA ASN A 136 -14.08 3.84 -6.29
C ASN A 136 -12.84 3.77 -5.37
N HIS A 137 -12.36 4.88 -4.79
CA HIS A 137 -11.09 4.91 -4.04
C HIS A 137 -11.24 4.86 -2.50
N GLY A 138 -12.45 4.95 -1.94
CA GLY A 138 -12.65 4.86 -0.49
C GLY A 138 -12.42 3.47 0.12
N ILE A 139 -12.49 2.42 -0.70
CA ILE A 139 -12.41 1.01 -0.25
C ILE A 139 -11.00 0.66 0.26
N GLY A 140 -9.95 1.18 -0.39
CA GLY A 140 -8.56 0.87 -0.03
C GLY A 140 -8.19 1.37 1.37
N VAL A 141 -8.56 2.61 1.71
CA VAL A 141 -8.30 3.21 3.02
C VAL A 141 -9.04 2.44 4.12
N GLN A 142 -10.32 2.13 3.93
CA GLN A 142 -11.10 1.34 4.88
C GLN A 142 -10.54 -0.07 5.07
N SER A 143 -10.06 -0.71 4.01
CA SER A 143 -9.37 -2.00 4.09
C SER A 143 -8.11 -1.93 4.94
N MET A 144 -7.29 -0.88 4.76
CA MET A 144 -6.09 -0.65 5.57
C MET A 144 -6.43 -0.49 7.04
N ILE A 145 -7.44 0.32 7.37
CA ILE A 145 -7.94 0.55 8.73
C ILE A 145 -8.39 -0.77 9.35
N SER A 146 -9.26 -1.52 8.66
CA SER A 146 -9.80 -2.79 9.14
C SER A 146 -8.71 -3.81 9.44
N VAL A 147 -7.64 -3.86 8.63
CA VAL A 147 -6.50 -4.74 8.91
C VAL A 147 -5.78 -4.31 10.19
N VAL A 148 -5.46 -3.02 10.35
CA VAL A 148 -4.74 -2.55 11.54
C VAL A 148 -5.56 -2.79 12.81
N GLU A 149 -6.86 -2.50 12.79
CA GLU A 149 -7.79 -2.70 13.92
C GLU A 149 -7.95 -4.18 14.28
N LYS A 150 -7.98 -5.08 13.28
CA LYS A 150 -8.02 -6.54 13.50
C LYS A 150 -6.86 -7.04 14.38
N TYR A 151 -5.70 -6.41 14.27
CA TYR A 151 -4.52 -6.74 15.09
C TYR A 151 -4.33 -5.81 16.29
N HIS A 152 -5.40 -5.11 16.71
CA HIS A 152 -5.40 -4.17 17.84
C HIS A 152 -4.33 -3.08 17.70
N GLY A 153 -4.02 -2.72 16.46
CA GLY A 153 -3.04 -1.71 16.13
C GLY A 153 -3.60 -0.29 16.18
N VAL A 154 -2.70 0.66 15.95
CA VAL A 154 -3.02 2.08 15.80
C VAL A 154 -2.53 2.55 14.44
N TYR A 155 -3.23 3.51 13.86
CA TYR A 155 -2.89 4.10 12.56
C TYR A 155 -3.06 5.60 12.56
N GLY A 156 -2.48 6.26 11.57
CA GLY A 156 -2.69 7.68 11.32
C GLY A 156 -2.37 8.02 9.87
N PHE A 157 -3.11 9.01 9.37
CA PHE A 157 -2.91 9.61 8.06
C PHE A 157 -2.58 11.09 8.23
N PHE A 158 -1.58 11.58 7.55
CA PHE A 158 -1.10 12.94 7.66
C PHE A 158 -0.82 13.49 6.27
N ALA A 159 -1.18 14.74 6.02
CA ALA A 159 -0.86 15.45 4.79
C ALA A 159 -0.37 16.85 5.13
N ASP A 160 0.90 17.12 4.87
CA ASP A 160 1.54 18.38 5.18
C ASP A 160 2.67 18.68 4.20
N HIS A 161 2.80 19.95 3.79
CA HIS A 161 3.87 20.45 2.91
C HIS A 161 4.14 19.59 1.66
N GLY A 162 3.10 19.00 1.03
CA GLY A 162 3.24 18.17 -0.15
C GLY A 162 3.74 16.74 0.12
N GLU A 163 3.85 16.32 1.38
CA GLU A 163 4.09 14.94 1.81
C GLU A 163 2.81 14.35 2.43
N PHE A 164 2.33 13.25 1.87
CA PHE A 164 1.33 12.39 2.50
C PHE A 164 2.02 11.25 3.23
N ARG A 165 1.52 10.92 4.42
CA ARG A 165 2.09 9.86 5.25
C ARG A 165 1.00 9.00 5.85
N PHE A 166 1.09 7.70 5.62
CA PHE A 166 0.39 6.67 6.37
C PHE A 166 1.36 6.04 7.36
N GLN A 167 0.89 5.85 8.59
CA GLN A 167 1.63 5.13 9.63
C GLN A 167 0.71 4.14 10.31
N ALA A 168 1.24 2.97 10.64
CA ALA A 168 0.56 1.97 11.45
C ALA A 168 1.54 1.26 12.37
N SER A 169 1.04 0.82 13.53
CA SER A 169 1.75 -0.04 14.48
C SER A 169 0.80 -1.10 14.98
N MET A 170 1.11 -2.37 14.81
CA MET A 170 0.24 -3.50 15.15
C MET A 170 1.03 -4.72 15.61
#